data_8e58c85279ba6fc9415b7f67b96ccc94
#
_entry.id   8e58c85279ba6fc9415b7f67b96ccc94
#
_cell.length_a   1.000
_cell.length_b   1.000
_cell.length_c   1.000
_cell.angle_alpha   90.00
_cell.angle_beta   90.00
_cell.angle_gamma   90.00
#
_symmetry.space_group_name_H-M   'P 1'
#
loop_
_entity.id
_entity.type
_entity.pdbx_description
1 polymer ?
#
loop_
_entity_poly.entity_id
_entity_poly.type
_entity_poly.pdbx_seq_one_letter_code
_entity_poly.pdbx_strand_id
1 'polypeptide(L)'
;MIDRRGGHKGTMTYLAAQTPPAMTEVCRWVLDSSAQLKVLRASLHEALTGKVLPEGAVLDEIPEKVVLVATELATNALRHGLPPTIVRLGRAGDTFVLDVVDHAPEAVPQVDEDRGLGRGGLGLQLARRFSLDMGWYLEDDTKHVWAEFPVRADL
;
A
#
# COMPACT_ATOMS: atom_id res chain seq x y z
N MET A 1 5.52 -14.80 15.39
CA MET A 1 5.80 -15.64 16.55
C MET A 1 4.81 -15.35 17.64
N ILE A 2 4.25 -16.36 18.23
CA ILE A 2 3.27 -16.20 19.29
C ILE A 2 3.98 -15.91 20.59
N ASP A 3 3.45 -14.98 21.36
CA ASP A 3 3.96 -14.71 22.68
C ASP A 3 3.62 -15.86 23.59
N ARG A 4 4.63 -16.57 24.01
CA ARG A 4 4.44 -17.77 24.84
C ARG A 4 4.02 -17.49 26.26
N ARG A 5 4.07 -16.24 26.65
CA ARG A 5 3.69 -15.88 28.00
C ARG A 5 2.20 -15.73 28.18
N GLY A 6 1.47 -16.00 27.13
CA GLY A 6 0.03 -15.97 27.16
C GLY A 6 -0.55 -14.59 27.29
N GLY A 7 0.24 -13.65 27.57
CA GLY A 7 -0.21 -12.29 27.62
C GLY A 7 -0.24 -11.71 26.25
N HIS A 8 -1.12 -12.16 25.46
CA HIS A 8 -1.19 -11.75 24.10
C HIS A 8 -1.52 -10.27 23.98
N LYS A 9 -0.54 -9.47 23.87
CA LYS A 9 -0.71 -8.03 23.93
C LYS A 9 -0.85 -7.36 22.61
N GLY A 10 -0.58 -7.99 21.60
CA GLY A 10 -0.57 -7.40 20.30
C GLY A 10 0.35 -8.19 19.44
N THR A 11 -0.13 -8.52 18.29
CA THR A 11 0.65 -9.30 17.38
C THR A 11 1.41 -8.37 16.47
N MET A 12 2.70 -8.29 16.68
CA MET A 12 3.59 -7.55 15.79
C MET A 12 4.11 -8.55 14.78
N THR A 13 3.63 -8.40 13.56
CA THR A 13 4.03 -9.28 12.48
C THR A 13 4.80 -8.48 11.45
N TYR A 14 5.98 -8.97 11.09
CA TYR A 14 6.74 -8.33 10.03
C TYR A 14 6.13 -8.67 8.67
N LEU A 15 6.11 -7.67 7.81
CA LEU A 15 5.70 -7.86 6.44
C LEU A 15 6.73 -8.73 5.72
N ALA A 16 6.29 -9.61 4.84
CA ALA A 16 7.19 -10.48 4.10
C ALA A 16 8.10 -9.67 3.18
N ALA A 17 9.40 -10.00 3.21
CA ALA A 17 10.38 -9.38 2.34
C ALA A 17 10.35 -10.11 1.00
N GLN A 18 9.66 -9.53 0.04
CA GLN A 18 9.51 -10.12 -1.30
C GLN A 18 9.23 -9.02 -2.31
N THR A 19 9.59 -9.29 -3.56
CA THR A 19 9.32 -8.35 -4.65
C THR A 19 7.93 -8.58 -5.24
N PRO A 20 7.32 -7.52 -5.80
CA PRO A 20 6.02 -7.66 -6.43
C PRO A 20 6.13 -8.33 -7.80
N PRO A 21 4.99 -8.71 -8.40
CA PRO A 21 4.98 -9.10 -9.81
C PRO A 21 5.54 -7.98 -10.69
N ALA A 22 6.14 -8.34 -11.79
CA ALA A 22 6.60 -7.36 -12.76
C ALA A 22 5.40 -6.55 -13.26
N MET A 23 5.50 -5.24 -13.23
CA MET A 23 4.39 -4.38 -13.58
C MET A 23 4.79 -3.33 -14.61
N THR A 24 3.79 -2.84 -15.34
CA THR A 24 3.93 -1.66 -16.18
C THR A 24 3.38 -0.48 -15.41
N GLU A 25 4.19 0.54 -15.18
CA GLU A 25 3.75 1.71 -14.43
C GLU A 25 2.70 2.48 -15.20
N VAL A 26 1.58 2.78 -14.53
CA VAL A 26 0.47 3.55 -15.10
C VAL A 26 0.56 5.00 -14.66
N CYS A 27 0.77 5.23 -13.38
CA CYS A 27 0.85 6.57 -12.79
C CYS A 27 1.88 6.60 -11.67
N ARG A 28 2.37 7.81 -11.41
CA ARG A 28 3.34 8.05 -10.33
C ARG A 28 3.05 9.40 -9.70
N TRP A 29 3.14 9.44 -8.38
CA TRP A 29 2.99 10.67 -7.60
C TRP A 29 4.16 10.83 -6.66
N VAL A 30 4.66 12.05 -6.54
CA VAL A 30 5.75 12.36 -5.60
C VAL A 30 5.19 13.26 -4.52
N LEU A 31 5.34 12.85 -3.27
CA LEU A 31 4.78 13.54 -2.13
C LEU A 31 5.90 13.99 -1.19
N ASP A 32 5.81 15.23 -0.73
CA ASP A 32 6.73 15.78 0.26
C ASP A 32 6.05 16.01 1.61
N SER A 33 4.73 16.09 1.61
CA SER A 33 3.98 16.36 2.84
C SER A 33 2.58 15.77 2.78
N SER A 34 1.95 15.67 3.94
CA SER A 34 0.58 15.17 4.04
C SER A 34 -0.44 16.07 3.35
N ALA A 35 -0.09 17.33 3.09
CA ALA A 35 -0.98 18.23 2.36
C ALA A 35 -1.31 17.74 0.95
N GLN A 36 -0.46 16.87 0.40
CA GLN A 36 -0.64 16.35 -0.95
C GLN A 36 -1.48 15.08 -1.01
N LEU A 37 -1.85 14.52 0.13
CA LEU A 37 -2.63 13.26 0.17
C LEU A 37 -3.99 13.41 -0.46
N LYS A 38 -4.62 14.57 -0.35
CA LYS A 38 -5.92 14.82 -0.96
C LYS A 38 -5.84 14.73 -2.48
N VAL A 39 -4.81 15.30 -3.05
CA VAL A 39 -4.59 15.25 -4.50
C VAL A 39 -4.28 13.82 -4.93
N LEU A 40 -3.49 13.10 -4.14
CA LEU A 40 -3.21 11.69 -4.42
C LEU A 40 -4.50 10.88 -4.49
N ARG A 41 -5.38 11.04 -3.49
CA ARG A 41 -6.64 10.27 -3.46
C ARG A 41 -7.50 10.52 -4.69
N ALA A 42 -7.68 11.79 -5.05
CA ALA A 42 -8.50 12.13 -6.20
C ALA A 42 -7.90 11.64 -7.51
N SER A 43 -6.61 11.85 -7.68
CA SER A 43 -5.90 11.48 -8.89
C SER A 43 -5.82 9.96 -9.05
N LEU A 44 -5.60 9.24 -7.97
CA LEU A 44 -5.54 7.78 -7.99
C LEU A 44 -6.91 7.19 -8.33
N HIS A 45 -7.97 7.71 -7.72
CA HIS A 45 -9.32 7.26 -8.01
C HIS A 45 -9.64 7.47 -9.51
N GLU A 46 -9.27 8.62 -10.05
CA GLU A 46 -9.48 8.88 -11.46
C GLU A 46 -8.68 7.93 -12.35
N ALA A 47 -7.44 7.65 -11.99
CA ALA A 47 -6.61 6.73 -12.76
C ALA A 47 -7.20 5.32 -12.77
N LEU A 48 -7.71 4.89 -11.63
CA LEU A 48 -8.31 3.55 -11.51
C LEU A 48 -9.60 3.44 -12.31
N THR A 49 -10.46 4.44 -12.23
CA THR A 49 -11.78 4.39 -12.88
C THR A 49 -11.74 4.75 -14.34
N GLY A 50 -10.86 5.65 -14.73
CA GLY A 50 -10.82 6.17 -16.10
C GLY A 50 -9.84 5.48 -17.03
N LYS A 51 -8.76 4.91 -16.50
CA LYS A 51 -7.67 4.41 -17.33
C LYS A 51 -7.37 2.94 -17.18
N VAL A 52 -7.65 2.37 -16.03
CA VAL A 52 -7.11 1.07 -15.66
C VAL A 52 -8.18 0.00 -15.58
N LEU A 53 -9.39 0.34 -15.15
CA LEU A 53 -10.47 -0.63 -15.04
C LEU A 53 -11.17 -0.80 -16.38
N PRO A 54 -11.55 -2.03 -16.74
CA PRO A 54 -12.30 -2.25 -17.97
C PRO A 54 -13.69 -1.64 -17.86
N GLU A 55 -14.22 -1.26 -19.02
CA GLU A 55 -15.57 -0.75 -19.10
C GLU A 55 -16.56 -1.78 -18.60
N GLY A 56 -17.52 -1.35 -17.82
CA GLY A 56 -18.51 -2.25 -17.25
C GLY A 56 -18.10 -2.96 -16.00
N ALA A 57 -16.87 -2.76 -15.53
CA ALA A 57 -16.44 -3.36 -14.27
C ALA A 57 -17.17 -2.70 -13.10
N VAL A 58 -17.37 -3.48 -12.02
CA VAL A 58 -17.91 -2.94 -10.78
C VAL A 58 -16.80 -2.13 -10.12
N LEU A 59 -16.98 -0.81 -10.08
CA LEU A 59 -15.90 0.10 -9.75
C LEU A 59 -15.87 0.55 -8.29
N ASP A 60 -16.93 0.28 -7.54
CA ASP A 60 -17.07 0.91 -6.24
C ASP A 60 -16.11 0.34 -5.21
N GLU A 61 -15.92 -0.95 -5.21
CA GLU A 61 -15.16 -1.62 -4.17
C GLU A 61 -13.66 -1.60 -4.38
N ILE A 62 -13.22 -1.92 -5.59
CA ILE A 62 -11.78 -2.03 -5.85
C ILE A 62 -11.09 -0.68 -5.81
N PRO A 63 -11.57 0.36 -6.55
CA PRO A 63 -10.90 1.66 -6.49
C PRO A 63 -10.88 2.24 -5.10
N GLU A 64 -11.96 2.10 -4.34
CA GLU A 64 -12.00 2.64 -2.98
C GLU A 64 -11.00 1.94 -2.06
N LYS A 65 -10.86 0.62 -2.18
CA LYS A 65 -9.89 -0.13 -1.40
C LYS A 65 -8.46 0.26 -1.75
N VAL A 66 -8.17 0.39 -3.03
CA VAL A 66 -6.83 0.78 -3.48
C VAL A 66 -6.51 2.19 -2.98
N VAL A 67 -7.45 3.12 -3.12
CA VAL A 67 -7.24 4.50 -2.65
C VAL A 67 -7.02 4.54 -1.14
N LEU A 68 -7.80 3.78 -0.39
CA LEU A 68 -7.67 3.74 1.05
C LEU A 68 -6.31 3.19 1.47
N VAL A 69 -5.91 2.06 0.90
CA VAL A 69 -4.61 1.47 1.20
C VAL A 69 -3.47 2.40 0.79
N ALA A 70 -3.57 3.00 -0.39
CA ALA A 70 -2.54 3.93 -0.86
C ALA A 70 -2.40 5.12 0.09
N THR A 71 -3.51 5.67 0.55
CA THR A 71 -3.49 6.80 1.46
C THR A 71 -2.82 6.43 2.77
N GLU A 72 -3.14 5.26 3.31
CA GLU A 72 -2.58 4.82 4.57
C GLU A 72 -1.09 4.48 4.45
N LEU A 73 -0.69 3.81 3.39
CA LEU A 73 0.72 3.50 3.17
C LEU A 73 1.53 4.77 2.91
N ALA A 74 0.98 5.71 2.16
CA ALA A 74 1.65 6.97 1.91
C ALA A 74 1.76 7.80 3.21
N THR A 75 0.70 7.80 4.03
CA THR A 75 0.74 8.46 5.32
C THR A 75 1.84 7.87 6.21
N ASN A 76 1.94 6.55 6.26
CA ASN A 76 2.99 5.90 7.02
C ASN A 76 4.38 6.27 6.51
N ALA A 77 4.56 6.28 5.21
CA ALA A 77 5.84 6.64 4.62
C ALA A 77 6.22 8.09 4.92
N LEU A 78 5.25 9.00 4.88
CA LEU A 78 5.48 10.40 5.20
C LEU A 78 5.80 10.61 6.67
N ARG A 79 5.22 9.81 7.56
CA ARG A 79 5.44 9.94 9.01
C ARG A 79 6.71 9.25 9.48
N HIS A 80 7.01 8.09 8.94
CA HIS A 80 8.06 7.23 9.46
C HIS A 80 9.22 7.04 8.51
N GLY A 81 9.05 7.36 7.24
CA GLY A 81 10.09 7.28 6.24
C GLY A 81 10.80 8.61 6.05
N LEU A 82 11.64 8.67 5.05
CA LEU A 82 12.33 9.89 4.65
C LEU A 82 11.83 10.31 3.26
N PRO A 83 11.61 11.62 3.07
CA PRO A 83 11.12 12.11 1.79
C PRO A 83 12.16 12.03 0.68
N PRO A 84 11.74 12.11 -0.58
CA PRO A 84 10.32 12.16 -0.96
C PRO A 84 9.66 10.79 -0.87
N THR A 85 8.34 10.79 -0.70
CA THR A 85 7.53 9.56 -0.78
C THR A 85 7.00 9.46 -2.19
N ILE A 86 7.16 8.31 -2.81
CA ILE A 86 6.71 8.09 -4.18
C ILE A 86 5.65 7.01 -4.16
N VAL A 87 4.50 7.30 -4.76
CA VAL A 87 3.42 6.33 -4.92
C VAL A 87 3.31 5.98 -6.38
N ARG A 88 3.42 4.69 -6.69
CA ARG A 88 3.33 4.20 -8.06
C ARG A 88 2.16 3.24 -8.18
N LEU A 89 1.40 3.40 -9.24
CA LEU A 89 0.36 2.45 -9.61
C LEU A 89 0.78 1.76 -10.88
N GLY A 90 0.80 0.44 -10.87
CA GLY A 90 1.15 -0.35 -12.03
C GLY A 90 0.13 -1.41 -12.36
N ARG A 91 0.28 -1.99 -13.51
CA ARG A 91 -0.57 -3.08 -13.99
C ARG A 91 0.29 -4.31 -14.22
N ALA A 92 -0.15 -5.45 -13.68
CA ALA A 92 0.53 -6.72 -13.82
C ALA A 92 -0.50 -7.76 -14.23
N GLY A 93 -0.72 -7.92 -15.55
CA GLY A 93 -1.77 -8.82 -16.04
C GLY A 93 -3.15 -8.38 -15.57
N ASP A 94 -3.82 -9.21 -14.79
CA ASP A 94 -5.16 -8.94 -14.28
C ASP A 94 -5.16 -8.29 -12.91
N THR A 95 -4.03 -7.75 -12.47
CA THR A 95 -3.93 -7.11 -11.17
C THR A 95 -3.34 -5.72 -11.27
N PHE A 96 -3.63 -4.90 -10.24
CA PHE A 96 -2.93 -3.66 -10.00
C PHE A 96 -1.85 -3.92 -8.97
N VAL A 97 -0.73 -3.23 -9.11
CA VAL A 97 0.29 -3.20 -8.06
C VAL A 97 0.45 -1.76 -7.60
N LEU A 98 0.26 -1.56 -6.32
CA LEU A 98 0.50 -0.28 -5.66
C LEU A 98 1.84 -0.38 -4.96
N ASP A 99 2.74 0.56 -5.24
CA ASP A 99 4.09 0.55 -4.69
C ASP A 99 4.36 1.90 -4.05
N VAL A 100 4.64 1.90 -2.75
CA VAL A 100 4.91 3.11 -2.00
C VAL A 100 6.36 3.09 -1.56
N VAL A 101 7.11 4.12 -1.96
CA VAL A 101 8.57 4.17 -1.83
C VAL A 101 8.97 5.29 -0.89
N ASP A 102 9.86 4.99 0.05
CA ASP A 102 10.49 6.02 0.86
C ASP A 102 12.00 5.76 0.95
N HIS A 103 12.70 6.66 1.63
CA HIS A 103 14.16 6.66 1.70
C HIS A 103 14.68 6.31 3.09
N ALA A 104 13.92 5.51 3.86
CA ALA A 104 14.34 5.03 5.17
C ALA A 104 14.50 3.51 5.14
N PRO A 105 15.57 3.00 4.52
CA PRO A 105 15.72 1.55 4.29
C PRO A 105 15.85 0.74 5.58
N GLU A 106 16.31 1.33 6.67
CA GLU A 106 16.50 0.60 7.92
C GLU A 106 15.22 0.39 8.70
N ALA A 107 14.12 1.06 8.34
CA ALA A 107 12.85 0.92 9.06
C ALA A 107 12.02 -0.20 8.45
N VAL A 108 12.10 -1.39 9.03
CA VAL A 108 11.38 -2.56 8.53
C VAL A 108 9.87 -2.41 8.77
N PRO A 109 9.03 -2.63 7.76
CA PRO A 109 7.59 -2.53 7.94
C PRO A 109 7.05 -3.59 8.89
N GLN A 110 6.18 -3.17 9.79
CA GLN A 110 5.54 -4.06 10.75
C GLN A 110 4.04 -3.86 10.73
N VAL A 111 3.30 -4.93 10.92
CA VAL A 111 1.86 -4.88 11.03
C VAL A 111 1.49 -5.04 12.50
N ASP A 112 0.83 -4.04 13.07
CA ASP A 112 0.33 -4.10 14.43
C ASP A 112 -1.16 -4.36 14.38
N GLU A 113 -1.56 -5.61 14.60
CA GLU A 113 -2.95 -6.02 14.43
C GLU A 113 -3.83 -5.62 15.60
N ASP A 114 -3.25 -5.23 16.72
CA ASP A 114 -4.00 -4.78 17.86
C ASP A 114 -4.18 -3.27 17.92
N ARG A 115 -3.61 -2.58 16.98
CA ARG A 115 -3.71 -1.13 16.99
C ARG A 115 -5.06 -0.70 16.44
N GLY A 116 -5.76 0.12 17.20
CA GLY A 116 -7.06 0.62 16.78
C GLY A 116 -6.96 1.65 15.68
N LEU A 117 -8.11 2.02 15.16
CA LEU A 117 -8.21 3.03 14.13
C LEU A 117 -7.60 4.34 14.59
N GLY A 118 -6.88 4.99 13.70
CA GLY A 118 -6.30 6.30 13.98
C GLY A 118 -5.00 6.28 14.75
N ARG A 119 -4.46 5.13 15.06
CA ARG A 119 -3.23 5.03 15.81
C ARG A 119 -2.00 4.73 14.98
N GLY A 120 -2.12 4.74 13.68
CA GLY A 120 -1.03 4.33 12.81
C GLY A 120 -0.94 2.82 12.72
N GLY A 121 -0.19 2.31 11.76
CA GLY A 121 -0.10 0.87 11.52
C GLY A 121 -1.33 0.30 10.82
N LEU A 122 -2.39 1.05 10.71
CA LEU A 122 -3.61 0.63 10.07
C LEU A 122 -3.40 0.36 8.59
N GLY A 123 -2.52 1.11 7.94
CA GLY A 123 -2.26 0.95 6.52
C GLY A 123 -1.81 -0.44 6.15
N LEU A 124 -0.88 -1.01 6.92
CA LEU A 124 -0.41 -2.37 6.66
C LEU A 124 -1.49 -3.40 6.95
N GLN A 125 -2.32 -3.16 7.98
CA GLN A 125 -3.46 -4.04 8.26
C GLN A 125 -4.46 -4.03 7.11
N LEU A 126 -4.78 -2.85 6.60
CA LEU A 126 -5.72 -2.71 5.48
C LEU A 126 -5.15 -3.34 4.21
N ALA A 127 -3.87 -3.12 3.96
CA ALA A 127 -3.23 -3.73 2.80
C ALA A 127 -3.31 -5.25 2.87
N ARG A 128 -3.01 -5.81 4.04
CA ARG A 128 -3.08 -7.25 4.21
C ARG A 128 -4.49 -7.79 4.02
N ARG A 129 -5.48 -7.07 4.52
CA ARG A 129 -6.87 -7.51 4.44
C ARG A 129 -7.44 -7.41 3.03
N PHE A 130 -7.11 -6.34 2.31
CA PHE A 130 -7.74 -6.01 1.05
C PHE A 130 -6.95 -6.42 -0.18
N SER A 131 -5.67 -6.76 -0.02
CA SER A 131 -4.83 -7.13 -1.15
C SER A 131 -4.83 -8.64 -1.38
N LEU A 132 -4.49 -9.01 -2.59
CA LEU A 132 -4.22 -10.41 -2.94
C LEU A 132 -2.89 -10.86 -2.37
N ASP A 133 -1.92 -9.95 -2.36
CA ASP A 133 -0.60 -10.20 -1.83
C ASP A 133 0.04 -8.86 -1.50
N MET A 134 1.06 -8.88 -0.66
CA MET A 134 1.80 -7.68 -0.31
C MET A 134 3.19 -8.06 0.18
N GLY A 135 4.08 -7.09 0.20
CA GLY A 135 5.42 -7.31 0.67
C GLY A 135 6.21 -6.02 0.70
N TRP A 136 7.50 -6.15 0.92
CA TRP A 136 8.40 -5.03 0.87
C TRP A 136 9.76 -5.48 0.36
N TYR A 137 10.53 -4.54 -0.18
CA TYR A 137 11.88 -4.84 -0.62
C TYR A 137 12.70 -3.57 -0.61
N LEU A 138 14.01 -3.75 -0.65
CA LEU A 138 14.96 -2.65 -0.74
C LEU A 138 15.55 -2.60 -2.14
N GLU A 139 15.73 -1.40 -2.64
CA GLU A 139 16.42 -1.17 -3.90
C GLU A 139 17.29 0.06 -3.72
N ASP A 140 18.60 -0.13 -3.71
CA ASP A 140 19.57 0.91 -3.42
C ASP A 140 19.26 1.55 -2.05
N ASP A 141 18.94 2.84 -2.03
CA ASP A 141 18.68 3.55 -0.78
C ASP A 141 17.18 3.68 -0.50
N THR A 142 16.34 2.94 -1.21
CA THR A 142 14.90 3.07 -1.08
C THR A 142 14.28 1.82 -0.48
N LYS A 143 13.17 2.04 0.22
CA LYS A 143 12.34 0.98 0.75
C LYS A 143 11.00 1.03 0.04
N HIS A 144 10.59 -0.11 -0.49
CA HIS A 144 9.33 -0.26 -1.21
C HIS A 144 8.37 -1.12 -0.40
N VAL A 145 7.18 -0.62 -0.16
CA VAL A 145 6.07 -1.40 0.39
C VAL A 145 5.02 -1.49 -0.69
N TRP A 146 4.63 -2.69 -1.06
CA TRP A 146 3.72 -2.89 -2.18
C TRP A 146 2.54 -3.76 -1.81
N ALA A 147 1.47 -3.61 -2.56
CA ALA A 147 0.27 -4.42 -2.42
C ALA A 147 -0.34 -4.67 -3.79
N GLU A 148 -0.85 -5.87 -4.00
CA GLU A 148 -1.46 -6.28 -5.25
C GLU A 148 -2.95 -6.44 -5.08
N PHE A 149 -3.72 -5.93 -6.04
CA PHE A 149 -5.18 -5.96 -6.00
C PHE A 149 -5.73 -6.53 -7.30
N PRO A 150 -6.88 -7.21 -7.25
CA PRO A 150 -7.49 -7.65 -8.50
C PRO A 150 -8.04 -6.46 -9.29
N VAL A 151 -7.99 -6.55 -10.61
CA VAL A 151 -8.65 -5.55 -11.45
C VAL A 151 -10.16 -5.71 -11.38
N ARG A 152 -10.62 -6.94 -11.19
CA ARG A 152 -12.05 -7.27 -11.10
C ARG A 152 -12.35 -7.91 -9.76
N ALA A 153 -13.54 -7.61 -9.25
CA ALA A 153 -13.95 -8.13 -7.95
C ALA A 153 -14.11 -9.67 -7.93
N ASP A 154 -14.24 -10.28 -9.07
CA ASP A 154 -14.45 -11.73 -9.19
C ASP A 154 -13.17 -12.54 -9.38
N LEU A 155 -12.03 -11.90 -9.27
CA LEU A 155 -10.76 -12.62 -9.34
C LEU A 155 -10.40 -13.29 -8.02
#